data_74a7e2ab4f383a3de8c2bbc5435f60d0
#
_entry.id   74a7e2ab4f383a3de8c2bbc5435f60d0
#
_cell.length_a   1.000
_cell.length_b   1.000
_cell.length_c   1.000
_cell.angle_alpha   90.00
_cell.angle_beta   90.00
_cell.angle_gamma   90.00
#
_symmetry.space_group_name_H-M   'P 1'
#
loop_
_entity.id
_entity.type
_entity.pdbx_description
1 polymer ?
#
loop_
_entity_poly.entity_id
_entity_poly.type
_entity_poly.pdbx_seq_one_letter_code
_entity_poly.pdbx_strand_id
1 'polypeptide(L)'
;MKSLPLFFLIGLFFGNISSYSQSKKIHIERSDYVDINESEVPGAVLLSGNVTIVHEGARMTCNKAYHFAKDNFIKAFGNVHLTQGDTVVMTSSYVEYNGDKKLAFAKGNVTVRDPQTTLVTDSLRFDRNKQEVYYESDGVIYEKENTLKSKVGRYYLKQKKYEFLTAVTLTNPKYVIKTNHLNYHTKNGDSYLLGPSTIKGKDNFIYTEKGIYNTKTNQAKLVKKSYIKYQNQLIQGDSLFYDRNKEFSSATKNIKVTDSINRSVLKGDYGE
;
A
#
# COMPACT_ATOMS: atom_id res chain seq x y z
N MET A 1 -12.99 -6.75 22.60
CA MET A 1 -12.38 -7.31 21.37
C MET A 1 -11.50 -6.22 20.77
N LYS A 2 -10.19 -6.46 20.66
CA LYS A 2 -9.21 -5.43 20.24
C LYS A 2 -9.45 -5.05 18.78
N SER A 3 -9.67 -3.75 18.55
CA SER A 3 -9.73 -3.13 17.22
C SER A 3 -8.46 -3.46 16.43
N LEU A 4 -8.63 -3.98 15.23
CA LEU A 4 -7.56 -4.31 14.30
C LEU A 4 -7.05 -3.02 13.66
N PRO A 5 -5.80 -2.61 13.85
CA PRO A 5 -5.21 -1.57 13.00
C PRO A 5 -4.89 -2.19 11.64
N LEU A 6 -5.65 -1.83 10.63
CA LEU A 6 -5.34 -2.10 9.25
C LEU A 6 -4.27 -1.10 8.82
N PHE A 7 -3.14 -1.59 8.33
CA PHE A 7 -2.03 -0.82 7.74
C PHE A 7 -1.13 0.01 8.67
N PHE A 8 -0.06 -0.61 9.14
CA PHE A 8 1.12 0.10 9.61
C PHE A 8 2.33 -0.34 8.78
N LEU A 9 2.34 0.07 7.51
CA LEU A 9 3.44 -0.24 6.61
C LEU A 9 4.30 1.00 6.36
N ILE A 10 5.61 0.86 6.48
CA ILE A 10 6.62 1.83 6.01
C ILE A 10 6.65 3.17 6.77
N GLY A 11 6.29 3.18 8.07
CA GLY A 11 6.49 4.39 8.91
C GLY A 11 7.93 4.60 9.42
N LEU A 12 8.84 3.65 9.21
CA LEU A 12 10.15 3.62 9.87
C LEU A 12 11.35 4.03 8.99
N PHE A 13 11.12 4.52 7.78
CA PHE A 13 12.23 4.82 6.88
C PHE A 13 13.05 6.07 7.23
N PHE A 14 12.66 6.90 8.22
CA PHE A 14 13.42 8.14 8.47
C PHE A 14 13.35 8.65 9.90
N GLY A 15 14.44 8.44 10.65
CA GLY A 15 14.81 9.29 11.77
C GLY A 15 15.16 10.71 11.27
N ASN A 16 14.63 11.74 11.92
CA ASN A 16 14.97 13.13 11.67
C ASN A 16 16.45 13.38 11.96
N ILE A 17 17.26 13.54 10.91
CA ILE A 17 18.59 14.16 11.02
C ILE A 17 18.57 15.35 10.07
N SER A 18 18.29 16.53 10.64
CA SER A 18 18.55 17.79 9.96
C SER A 18 20.06 18.04 10.04
N SER A 19 20.76 17.71 8.97
CA SER A 19 22.13 18.14 8.73
C SER A 19 22.22 18.59 7.28
N TYR A 20 22.75 19.75 7.03
CA TYR A 20 23.21 20.17 5.71
C TYR A 20 24.19 19.12 5.21
N SER A 21 23.76 18.27 4.32
CA SER A 21 24.55 17.16 3.84
C SER A 21 24.85 17.37 2.37
N GLN A 22 26.11 17.54 2.02
CA GLN A 22 26.60 17.02 0.76
C GLN A 22 26.02 15.62 0.59
N SER A 23 25.45 15.32 -0.59
CA SER A 23 24.90 13.99 -0.88
C SER A 23 25.99 12.97 -0.57
N LYS A 24 25.74 12.11 0.40
CA LYS A 24 26.72 11.08 0.73
C LYS A 24 26.90 10.20 -0.48
N LYS A 25 28.16 9.83 -0.78
CA LYS A 25 28.44 8.91 -1.89
C LYS A 25 28.05 7.48 -1.51
N ILE A 26 27.62 6.74 -2.51
CA ILE A 26 27.40 5.28 -2.37
C ILE A 26 28.76 4.65 -2.03
N HIS A 27 28.79 3.87 -0.96
CA HIS A 27 30.00 3.21 -0.47
C HIS A 27 29.94 1.71 -0.77
N ILE A 28 31.00 1.20 -1.41
CA ILE A 28 31.20 -0.23 -1.64
C ILE A 28 31.96 -0.78 -0.43
N GLU A 29 31.29 -1.62 0.36
CA GLU A 29 31.89 -2.21 1.54
C GLU A 29 32.65 -3.50 1.20
N ARG A 30 32.14 -4.28 0.25
CA ARG A 30 32.73 -5.56 -0.14
C ARG A 30 32.39 -5.94 -1.60
N SER A 31 33.34 -6.56 -2.27
CA SER A 31 33.18 -7.33 -3.49
C SER A 31 34.33 -8.35 -3.56
N ASP A 32 34.08 -9.56 -4.06
CA ASP A 32 35.13 -10.55 -4.23
C ASP A 32 36.00 -10.22 -5.45
N TYR A 33 35.40 -9.66 -6.50
CA TYR A 33 36.08 -9.27 -7.73
C TYR A 33 35.66 -7.87 -8.15
N VAL A 34 36.63 -7.12 -8.70
CA VAL A 34 36.44 -5.79 -9.25
C VAL A 34 37.05 -5.77 -10.65
N ASP A 35 36.29 -5.32 -11.64
CA ASP A 35 36.75 -5.21 -13.02
C ASP A 35 36.33 -3.87 -13.63
N ILE A 36 37.14 -3.34 -14.55
CA ILE A 36 36.85 -2.10 -15.27
C ILE A 36 37.01 -2.40 -16.76
N ASN A 37 35.88 -2.42 -17.47
CA ASN A 37 35.85 -2.62 -18.91
C ASN A 37 35.14 -1.44 -19.60
N GLU A 38 35.89 -0.41 -19.92
CA GLU A 38 35.38 0.81 -20.55
C GLU A 38 34.74 0.55 -21.93
N SER A 39 35.11 -0.53 -22.62
CA SER A 39 34.54 -0.87 -23.93
C SER A 39 33.17 -1.54 -23.80
N GLU A 40 32.89 -2.22 -22.67
CA GLU A 40 31.63 -2.92 -22.44
C GLU A 40 30.61 -2.04 -21.72
N VAL A 41 31.03 -1.38 -20.61
CA VAL A 41 30.16 -0.48 -19.83
C VAL A 41 30.96 0.78 -19.45
N PRO A 42 30.98 1.80 -20.31
CA PRO A 42 31.73 3.02 -20.06
C PRO A 42 31.40 3.71 -18.75
N GLY A 43 32.40 4.09 -17.98
CA GLY A 43 32.27 4.81 -16.72
C GLY A 43 31.81 3.97 -15.52
N ALA A 44 31.68 2.67 -15.67
CA ALA A 44 31.26 1.78 -14.60
C ALA A 44 32.42 0.91 -14.08
N VAL A 45 32.41 0.66 -12.80
CA VAL A 45 33.16 -0.39 -12.15
C VAL A 45 32.22 -1.59 -11.96
N LEU A 46 32.61 -2.74 -12.50
CA LEU A 46 31.93 -4.00 -12.28
C LEU A 46 32.37 -4.62 -10.95
N LEU A 47 31.42 -4.93 -10.11
CA LEU A 47 31.59 -5.63 -8.84
C LEU A 47 30.92 -7.00 -8.95
N SER A 48 31.58 -8.05 -8.55
CA SER A 48 30.98 -9.39 -8.57
C SER A 48 31.43 -10.27 -7.41
N GLY A 49 30.55 -11.18 -7.00
CA GLY A 49 30.72 -12.05 -5.82
C GLY A 49 30.57 -11.31 -4.50
N ASN A 50 29.58 -11.71 -3.71
CA ASN A 50 29.31 -11.20 -2.36
C ASN A 50 29.31 -9.67 -2.24
N VAL A 51 28.75 -8.99 -3.25
CA VAL A 51 28.75 -7.51 -3.30
C VAL A 51 27.94 -6.94 -2.15
N THR A 52 28.53 -6.02 -1.41
CA THR A 52 27.86 -5.30 -0.31
C THR A 52 28.06 -3.79 -0.50
N ILE A 53 26.96 -3.08 -0.44
CA ILE A 53 26.85 -1.65 -0.69
C ILE A 53 26.12 -0.98 0.46
N VAL A 54 26.62 0.15 0.90
CA VAL A 54 26.02 0.93 1.99
C VAL A 54 25.80 2.36 1.56
N HIS A 55 24.63 2.91 1.86
CA HIS A 55 24.32 4.32 1.64
C HIS A 55 23.28 4.84 2.63
N GLU A 56 23.63 5.89 3.39
CA GLU A 56 22.75 6.58 4.34
C GLU A 56 21.94 5.64 5.26
N GLY A 57 22.60 4.62 5.81
CA GLY A 57 22.00 3.65 6.73
C GLY A 57 21.26 2.48 6.07
N ALA A 58 21.17 2.46 4.75
CA ALA A 58 20.70 1.28 4.02
C ALA A 58 21.91 0.38 3.68
N ARG A 59 21.70 -0.94 3.77
CA ARG A 59 22.65 -1.97 3.38
C ARG A 59 22.02 -2.84 2.29
N MET A 60 22.71 -3.00 1.17
CA MET A 60 22.29 -3.82 0.05
C MET A 60 23.36 -4.87 -0.26
N THR A 61 22.93 -6.11 -0.45
CA THR A 61 23.78 -7.19 -0.97
C THR A 61 23.21 -7.69 -2.29
N CYS A 62 24.09 -8.17 -3.19
CA CYS A 62 23.71 -8.75 -4.49
C CYS A 62 24.84 -9.62 -5.04
N ASN A 63 24.57 -10.33 -6.15
CA ASN A 63 25.58 -11.16 -6.80
C ASN A 63 26.54 -10.33 -7.65
N LYS A 64 26.02 -9.27 -8.30
CA LYS A 64 26.75 -8.45 -9.26
C LYS A 64 26.24 -7.01 -9.22
N ALA A 65 27.11 -6.01 -9.39
CA ALA A 65 26.69 -4.62 -9.54
C ALA A 65 27.59 -3.85 -10.50
N TYR A 66 27.02 -2.86 -11.18
CA TYR A 66 27.76 -1.80 -11.88
C TYR A 66 27.69 -0.53 -11.05
N HIS A 67 28.83 -0.02 -10.63
CA HIS A 67 28.94 1.21 -9.86
C HIS A 67 29.48 2.36 -10.74
N PHE A 68 28.67 3.38 -10.96
CA PHE A 68 28.99 4.59 -11.68
C PHE A 68 29.33 5.69 -10.65
N ALA A 69 30.58 5.73 -10.20
CA ALA A 69 31.00 6.58 -9.09
C ALA A 69 30.81 8.08 -9.35
N LYS A 70 31.03 8.54 -10.63
CA LYS A 70 30.83 9.95 -11.04
C LYS A 70 29.36 10.37 -10.88
N ASP A 71 28.42 9.49 -11.27
CA ASP A 71 26.98 9.74 -11.27
C ASP A 71 26.32 9.37 -9.93
N ASN A 72 27.12 8.91 -8.96
CA ASN A 72 26.62 8.36 -7.69
C ASN A 72 25.46 7.38 -7.89
N PHE A 73 25.63 6.44 -8.84
CA PHE A 73 24.59 5.55 -9.32
C PHE A 73 25.06 4.11 -9.31
N ILE A 74 24.11 3.20 -9.04
CA ILE A 74 24.38 1.77 -9.03
C ILE A 74 23.26 0.98 -9.71
N LYS A 75 23.66 -0.11 -10.40
CA LYS A 75 22.76 -1.17 -10.89
C LYS A 75 23.17 -2.47 -10.24
N ALA A 76 22.29 -3.07 -9.45
CA ALA A 76 22.51 -4.33 -8.73
C ALA A 76 21.69 -5.45 -9.35
N PHE A 77 22.27 -6.64 -9.45
CA PHE A 77 21.69 -7.80 -10.13
C PHE A 77 21.84 -9.07 -9.30
N GLY A 78 20.80 -9.90 -9.35
CA GLY A 78 20.77 -11.24 -8.77
C GLY A 78 20.76 -11.25 -7.25
N ASN A 79 19.72 -11.86 -6.68
CA ASN A 79 19.54 -11.99 -5.24
C ASN A 79 19.74 -10.68 -4.47
N VAL A 80 19.17 -9.59 -5.01
CA VAL A 80 19.29 -8.31 -4.34
C VAL A 80 18.51 -8.37 -3.04
N HIS A 81 19.20 -8.08 -1.94
CA HIS A 81 18.64 -8.01 -0.60
C HIS A 81 19.03 -6.67 0.02
N LEU A 82 18.03 -5.86 0.37
CA LEU A 82 18.22 -4.54 0.95
C LEU A 82 17.59 -4.51 2.34
N THR A 83 18.33 -3.99 3.31
CA THR A 83 17.85 -3.72 4.66
C THR A 83 17.96 -2.25 4.99
N GLN A 84 16.97 -1.74 5.72
CA GLN A 84 16.98 -0.38 6.25
C GLN A 84 16.52 -0.41 7.69
N GLY A 85 17.40 -0.03 8.60
CA GLY A 85 17.19 -0.27 10.03
C GLY A 85 17.05 -1.77 10.33
N ASP A 86 16.41 -2.10 11.46
CA ASP A 86 16.34 -3.47 11.97
C ASP A 86 15.08 -4.22 11.49
N THR A 87 14.17 -3.56 10.78
CA THR A 87 12.81 -4.08 10.58
C THR A 87 12.36 -4.20 9.15
N VAL A 88 12.92 -3.42 8.22
CA VAL A 88 12.48 -3.44 6.81
C VAL A 88 13.46 -4.19 5.95
N VAL A 89 12.95 -5.17 5.22
CA VAL A 89 13.69 -6.00 4.27
C VAL A 89 13.02 -5.94 2.91
N MET A 90 13.79 -5.67 1.87
CA MET A 90 13.37 -5.79 0.48
C MET A 90 14.23 -6.82 -0.25
N THR A 91 13.58 -7.68 -1.03
CA THR A 91 14.27 -8.58 -1.97
C THR A 91 13.78 -8.35 -3.40
N SER A 92 14.67 -8.53 -4.38
CA SER A 92 14.33 -8.41 -5.80
C SER A 92 15.43 -9.06 -6.67
N SER A 93 15.16 -9.19 -7.97
CA SER A 93 16.18 -9.65 -8.93
C SER A 93 17.08 -8.52 -9.41
N TYR A 94 16.61 -7.28 -9.34
CA TYR A 94 17.29 -6.11 -9.88
C TYR A 94 16.96 -4.85 -9.08
N VAL A 95 17.96 -3.97 -8.90
CA VAL A 95 17.80 -2.63 -8.33
C VAL A 95 18.64 -1.62 -9.07
N GLU A 96 18.05 -0.47 -9.38
CA GLU A 96 18.75 0.76 -9.71
C GLU A 96 18.62 1.77 -8.56
N TYR A 97 19.70 2.46 -8.25
CA TYR A 97 19.67 3.52 -7.25
C TYR A 97 20.58 4.68 -7.64
N ASN A 98 20.04 5.88 -7.62
CA ASN A 98 20.78 7.12 -7.80
C ASN A 98 20.84 7.87 -6.46
N GLY A 99 22.04 7.97 -5.89
CA GLY A 99 22.26 8.58 -4.58
C GLY A 99 22.05 10.09 -4.57
N ASP A 100 22.38 10.79 -5.68
CA ASP A 100 22.21 12.25 -5.80
C ASP A 100 20.74 12.62 -5.99
N LYS A 101 20.03 11.90 -6.88
CA LYS A 101 18.60 12.10 -7.13
C LYS A 101 17.71 11.49 -6.06
N LYS A 102 18.25 10.58 -5.24
CA LYS A 102 17.53 9.83 -4.20
C LYS A 102 16.34 9.03 -4.74
N LEU A 103 16.53 8.46 -5.92
CA LEU A 103 15.54 7.64 -6.63
C LEU A 103 16.01 6.20 -6.67
N ALA A 104 15.12 5.27 -6.30
CA ALA A 104 15.32 3.84 -6.42
C ALA A 104 14.25 3.19 -7.29
N PHE A 105 14.64 2.16 -8.02
CA PHE A 105 13.76 1.28 -8.78
C PHE A 105 14.18 -0.17 -8.56
N ALA A 106 13.24 -1.01 -8.14
CA ALA A 106 13.41 -2.43 -7.98
C ALA A 106 12.53 -3.19 -8.97
N LYS A 107 13.00 -4.31 -9.50
CA LYS A 107 12.25 -5.14 -10.45
C LYS A 107 12.56 -6.63 -10.27
N GLY A 108 11.57 -7.44 -10.63
CA GLY A 108 11.62 -8.90 -10.64
C GLY A 108 11.41 -9.50 -9.24
N ASN A 109 10.20 -9.99 -9.01
CA ASN A 109 9.78 -10.62 -7.75
C ASN A 109 10.06 -9.75 -6.51
N VAL A 110 9.72 -8.47 -6.59
CA VAL A 110 9.95 -7.54 -5.50
C VAL A 110 9.09 -7.92 -4.30
N THR A 111 9.72 -8.16 -3.18
CA THR A 111 9.05 -8.39 -1.90
C THR A 111 9.58 -7.40 -0.88
N VAL A 112 8.68 -6.65 -0.23
CA VAL A 112 9.03 -5.78 0.90
C VAL A 112 8.33 -6.30 2.13
N ARG A 113 9.09 -6.49 3.20
CA ARG A 113 8.58 -7.00 4.49
C ARG A 113 8.93 -6.07 5.61
N ASP A 114 7.97 -5.86 6.49
CA ASP A 114 8.16 -5.37 7.84
C ASP A 114 7.51 -6.36 8.84
N PRO A 115 7.58 -6.14 10.18
CA PRO A 115 7.02 -7.08 11.15
C PRO A 115 5.52 -7.35 11.01
N GLN A 116 4.77 -6.52 10.32
CA GLN A 116 3.30 -6.62 10.25
C GLN A 116 2.79 -6.94 8.85
N THR A 117 3.57 -6.59 7.81
CA THR A 117 3.06 -6.55 6.45
C THR A 117 4.08 -7.08 5.45
N THR A 118 3.57 -7.69 4.38
CA THR A 118 4.36 -8.09 3.21
C THR A 118 3.71 -7.54 1.96
N LEU A 119 4.44 -6.72 1.19
CA LEU A 119 4.09 -6.33 -0.17
C LEU A 119 4.81 -7.23 -1.16
N VAL A 120 4.10 -7.72 -2.16
CA VAL A 120 4.66 -8.44 -3.32
C VAL A 120 4.21 -7.73 -4.59
N THR A 121 5.15 -7.43 -5.50
CA THR A 121 4.90 -6.80 -6.80
C THR A 121 6.01 -7.15 -7.78
N ASP A 122 5.82 -6.95 -9.09
CA ASP A 122 6.92 -7.13 -10.06
C ASP A 122 7.90 -5.96 -10.05
N SER A 123 7.42 -4.74 -9.83
CA SER A 123 8.29 -3.56 -9.78
C SER A 123 7.85 -2.55 -8.73
N LEU A 124 8.83 -1.87 -8.14
CA LEU A 124 8.63 -0.87 -7.09
C LEU A 124 9.53 0.34 -7.34
N ARG A 125 8.99 1.53 -7.17
CA ARG A 125 9.73 2.79 -7.22
C ARG A 125 9.69 3.49 -5.87
N PHE A 126 10.77 4.14 -5.54
CA PHE A 126 10.88 4.97 -4.35
C PHE A 126 11.49 6.33 -4.70
N ASP A 127 10.74 7.40 -4.42
CA ASP A 127 11.20 8.78 -4.50
C ASP A 127 11.38 9.32 -3.07
N ARG A 128 12.64 9.35 -2.62
CA ARG A 128 12.98 9.80 -1.27
C ARG A 128 12.74 11.30 -1.07
N ASN A 129 12.87 12.11 -2.11
CA ASN A 129 12.61 13.55 -2.02
C ASN A 129 11.13 13.85 -1.82
N LYS A 130 10.27 13.14 -2.54
CA LYS A 130 8.81 13.22 -2.37
C LYS A 130 8.31 12.42 -1.18
N GLN A 131 9.13 11.50 -0.65
CA GLN A 131 8.72 10.54 0.36
C GLN A 131 7.53 9.69 -0.13
N GLU A 132 7.69 9.12 -1.32
CA GLU A 132 6.66 8.34 -2.01
C GLU A 132 7.22 6.99 -2.46
N VAL A 133 6.47 5.93 -2.17
CA VAL A 133 6.73 4.57 -2.66
C VAL A 133 5.54 4.15 -3.51
N TYR A 134 5.77 3.58 -4.69
CA TYR A 134 4.67 3.15 -5.54
C TYR A 134 5.02 1.99 -6.47
N TYR A 135 3.99 1.22 -6.81
CA TYR A 135 3.99 0.22 -7.87
C TYR A 135 2.85 0.49 -8.86
N GLU A 136 3.07 0.08 -10.12
CA GLU A 136 2.11 0.23 -11.23
C GLU A 136 1.96 -1.09 -12.01
N SER A 137 2.48 -2.19 -11.46
CA SER A 137 2.57 -3.51 -12.10
C SER A 137 1.89 -4.60 -11.27
N ASP A 138 0.69 -4.34 -10.81
CA ASP A 138 -0.02 -5.16 -9.83
C ASP A 138 0.75 -5.34 -8.52
N GLY A 139 0.03 -5.35 -7.42
CA GLY A 139 0.61 -5.56 -6.09
C GLY A 139 -0.36 -6.28 -5.17
N VAL A 140 0.22 -7.10 -4.30
CA VAL A 140 -0.51 -7.80 -3.25
C VAL A 140 0.10 -7.45 -1.91
N ILE A 141 -0.73 -6.98 -0.99
CA ILE A 141 -0.33 -6.69 0.38
C ILE A 141 -1.01 -7.69 1.29
N TYR A 142 -0.20 -8.36 2.10
CA TYR A 142 -0.64 -9.29 3.15
C TYR A 142 -0.44 -8.63 4.50
N GLU A 143 -1.48 -8.56 5.31
CA GLU A 143 -1.43 -8.08 6.68
C GLU A 143 -2.38 -8.89 7.56
N LYS A 144 -1.84 -9.68 8.49
CA LYS A 144 -2.63 -10.59 9.34
C LYS A 144 -3.61 -11.43 8.52
N GLU A 145 -4.91 -11.22 8.73
CA GLU A 145 -5.98 -11.93 8.02
C GLU A 145 -6.43 -11.23 6.72
N ASN A 146 -5.83 -10.07 6.41
CA ASN A 146 -6.23 -9.27 5.26
C ASN A 146 -5.30 -9.50 4.07
N THR A 147 -5.89 -9.54 2.89
CA THR A 147 -5.16 -9.50 1.63
C THR A 147 -5.74 -8.38 0.77
N LEU A 148 -4.91 -7.40 0.40
CA LEU A 148 -5.27 -6.34 -0.51
C LEU A 148 -4.57 -6.54 -1.84
N LYS A 149 -5.32 -6.46 -2.94
CA LYS A 149 -4.81 -6.50 -4.32
C LYS A 149 -5.22 -5.23 -5.05
N SER A 150 -4.33 -4.67 -5.87
CA SER A 150 -4.64 -3.57 -6.78
C SER A 150 -3.63 -3.52 -7.93
N LYS A 151 -3.98 -2.88 -9.05
CA LYS A 151 -3.03 -2.64 -10.14
C LYS A 151 -1.99 -1.59 -9.79
N VAL A 152 -2.41 -0.53 -9.11
CA VAL A 152 -1.56 0.58 -8.69
C VAL A 152 -1.70 0.76 -7.19
N GLY A 153 -0.58 0.92 -6.52
CA GLY A 153 -0.54 1.30 -5.11
C GLY A 153 0.52 2.36 -4.87
N ARG A 154 0.17 3.37 -4.07
CA ARG A 154 1.06 4.46 -3.67
C ARG A 154 0.99 4.67 -2.18
N TYR A 155 2.14 4.92 -1.57
CA TYR A 155 2.24 5.31 -0.18
C TYR A 155 2.94 6.66 -0.07
N TYR A 156 2.20 7.64 0.46
CA TYR A 156 2.69 8.99 0.76
C TYR A 156 3.11 9.05 2.22
N LEU A 157 4.42 8.90 2.48
CA LEU A 157 4.96 8.76 3.83
C LEU A 157 4.66 9.98 4.71
N LYS A 158 4.86 11.20 4.19
CA LYS A 158 4.58 12.45 4.95
C LYS A 158 3.11 12.59 5.33
N GLN A 159 2.22 12.17 4.44
CA GLN A 159 0.77 12.25 4.64
C GLN A 159 0.23 11.06 5.43
N LYS A 160 1.03 10.01 5.60
CA LYS A 160 0.61 8.72 6.16
C LYS A 160 -0.65 8.19 5.47
N LYS A 161 -0.66 8.27 4.13
CA LYS A 161 -1.79 7.92 3.27
C LYS A 161 -1.38 6.85 2.26
N TYR A 162 -2.19 5.82 2.14
CA TYR A 162 -2.18 4.90 1.02
C TYR A 162 -3.23 5.29 -0.01
N GLU A 163 -2.93 5.06 -1.26
CA GLU A 163 -3.84 5.17 -2.38
C GLU A 163 -3.73 3.93 -3.25
N PHE A 164 -4.85 3.25 -3.45
CA PHE A 164 -4.95 2.06 -4.29
C PHE A 164 -5.91 2.33 -5.43
N LEU A 165 -5.46 2.04 -6.66
CA LEU A 165 -6.19 2.32 -7.87
C LEU A 165 -6.33 1.08 -8.73
N THR A 166 -7.49 0.99 -9.40
CA THR A 166 -7.82 -0.02 -10.40
C THR A 166 -7.87 -1.45 -9.85
N ALA A 167 -9.03 -2.05 -9.97
CA ALA A 167 -9.30 -3.42 -9.54
C ALA A 167 -8.91 -3.71 -8.07
N VAL A 168 -9.16 -2.75 -7.18
CA VAL A 168 -8.86 -2.91 -5.76
C VAL A 168 -9.78 -3.95 -5.14
N THR A 169 -9.20 -4.96 -4.52
CA THR A 169 -9.90 -6.00 -3.78
C THR A 169 -9.25 -6.18 -2.41
N LEU A 170 -10.00 -5.90 -1.35
CA LEU A 170 -9.61 -6.24 0.02
C LEU A 170 -10.40 -7.46 0.48
N THR A 171 -9.70 -8.52 0.80
CA THR A 171 -10.27 -9.77 1.30
C THR A 171 -9.93 -9.92 2.78
N ASN A 172 -10.98 -10.12 3.58
CA ASN A 172 -10.92 -10.48 4.99
C ASN A 172 -11.80 -11.72 5.19
N PRO A 173 -11.57 -12.61 6.16
CA PRO A 173 -12.44 -13.77 6.41
C PRO A 173 -13.93 -13.44 6.57
N LYS A 174 -14.27 -12.23 6.99
CA LYS A 174 -15.65 -11.78 7.26
C LYS A 174 -16.29 -11.02 6.10
N TYR A 175 -15.49 -10.45 5.17
CA TYR A 175 -16.02 -9.66 4.07
C TYR A 175 -15.01 -9.52 2.92
N VAL A 176 -15.52 -9.16 1.77
CA VAL A 176 -14.73 -8.76 0.59
C VAL A 176 -15.18 -7.38 0.15
N ILE A 177 -14.23 -6.45 0.03
CA ILE A 177 -14.44 -5.11 -0.56
C ILE A 177 -13.89 -5.12 -1.98
N LYS A 178 -14.66 -4.61 -2.94
CA LYS A 178 -14.19 -4.32 -4.30
C LYS A 178 -14.48 -2.88 -4.64
N THR A 179 -13.49 -2.18 -5.17
CA THR A 179 -13.59 -0.78 -5.60
C THR A 179 -12.55 -0.49 -6.68
N ASN A 180 -12.66 0.65 -7.36
CA ASN A 180 -11.60 1.10 -8.26
C ASN A 180 -10.68 2.15 -7.64
N HIS A 181 -11.06 2.73 -6.52
CA HIS A 181 -10.22 3.71 -5.83
C HIS A 181 -10.46 3.65 -4.31
N LEU A 182 -9.41 3.34 -3.57
CA LEU A 182 -9.39 3.31 -2.12
C LEU A 182 -8.28 4.22 -1.60
N ASN A 183 -8.63 5.21 -0.77
CA ASN A 183 -7.67 5.98 0.01
C ASN A 183 -7.76 5.59 1.48
N TYR A 184 -6.61 5.29 2.10
CA TYR A 184 -6.54 4.94 3.51
C TYR A 184 -5.58 5.88 4.25
N HIS A 185 -6.07 6.54 5.28
CA HIS A 185 -5.31 7.42 6.16
C HIS A 185 -4.95 6.69 7.45
N THR A 186 -3.69 6.30 7.60
CA THR A 186 -3.25 5.48 8.74
C THR A 186 -3.32 6.23 10.07
N LYS A 187 -3.22 7.57 10.06
CA LYS A 187 -3.24 8.39 11.28
C LYS A 187 -4.60 8.35 11.99
N ASN A 188 -5.69 8.49 11.27
CA ASN A 188 -7.06 8.53 11.82
C ASN A 188 -7.87 7.26 11.55
N GLY A 189 -7.41 6.40 10.67
CA GLY A 189 -8.08 5.14 10.33
C GLY A 189 -9.16 5.28 9.26
N ASP A 190 -9.27 6.43 8.59
CA ASP A 190 -10.29 6.67 7.58
C ASP A 190 -9.94 5.98 6.26
N SER A 191 -10.85 5.16 5.77
CA SER A 191 -10.82 4.51 4.46
C SER A 191 -11.91 5.14 3.59
N TYR A 192 -11.51 5.79 2.50
CA TYR A 192 -12.41 6.41 1.54
C TYR A 192 -12.61 5.49 0.36
N LEU A 193 -13.84 5.05 0.14
CA LEU A 193 -14.28 4.33 -1.06
C LEU A 193 -14.76 5.37 -2.08
N LEU A 194 -14.06 5.48 -3.20
CA LEU A 194 -14.29 6.48 -4.23
C LEU A 194 -14.68 5.81 -5.55
N GLY A 195 -15.91 6.07 -6.00
CA GLY A 195 -16.53 5.39 -7.13
C GLY A 195 -17.27 4.11 -6.74
N PRO A 196 -17.83 3.38 -7.73
CA PRO A 196 -18.58 2.16 -7.51
C PRO A 196 -17.83 1.17 -6.63
N SER A 197 -18.39 0.87 -5.48
CA SER A 197 -17.78 0.04 -4.45
C SER A 197 -18.78 -0.95 -3.89
N THR A 198 -18.34 -2.17 -3.62
CA THR A 198 -19.16 -3.21 -3.03
C THR A 198 -18.47 -3.79 -1.79
N ILE A 199 -19.25 -4.10 -0.76
CA ILE A 199 -18.79 -4.82 0.42
C ILE A 199 -19.71 -6.03 0.56
N LYS A 200 -19.15 -7.24 0.42
CA LYS A 200 -19.88 -8.50 0.54
C LYS A 200 -19.47 -9.19 1.84
N GLY A 201 -20.38 -9.27 2.79
CA GLY A 201 -20.28 -10.09 3.99
C GLY A 201 -20.92 -11.45 3.80
N LYS A 202 -21.10 -12.20 4.91
CA LYS A 202 -21.78 -13.49 4.89
C LYS A 202 -23.25 -13.33 4.51
N ASP A 203 -23.95 -12.45 5.19
CA ASP A 203 -25.42 -12.31 5.10
C ASP A 203 -25.86 -10.96 4.54
N ASN A 204 -24.90 -10.08 4.17
CA ASN A 204 -25.17 -8.75 3.64
C ASN A 204 -24.34 -8.43 2.42
N PHE A 205 -24.89 -7.52 1.63
CA PHE A 205 -24.21 -6.90 0.48
C PHE A 205 -24.48 -5.40 0.51
N ILE A 206 -23.43 -4.62 0.47
CA ILE A 206 -23.49 -3.16 0.47
C ILE A 206 -22.93 -2.65 -0.83
N TYR A 207 -23.61 -1.67 -1.43
CA TYR A 207 -23.12 -0.90 -2.56
C TYR A 207 -23.08 0.60 -2.19
N THR A 208 -22.06 1.29 -2.68
CA THR A 208 -21.95 2.75 -2.58
C THR A 208 -21.07 3.30 -3.71
N GLU A 209 -21.32 4.52 -4.16
CA GLU A 209 -20.41 5.26 -5.05
C GLU A 209 -19.49 6.22 -4.26
N LYS A 210 -19.79 6.48 -2.99
CA LYS A 210 -18.94 7.25 -2.09
C LYS A 210 -19.22 6.86 -0.66
N GLY A 211 -18.18 6.40 0.03
CA GLY A 211 -18.28 5.99 1.43
C GLY A 211 -17.00 6.24 2.20
N ILE A 212 -17.14 6.34 3.50
CA ILE A 212 -16.03 6.39 4.46
C ILE A 212 -16.27 5.27 5.47
N TYR A 213 -15.24 4.47 5.69
CA TYR A 213 -15.19 3.51 6.80
C TYR A 213 -14.02 3.87 7.69
N ASN A 214 -14.27 4.05 8.97
CA ASN A 214 -13.20 4.29 9.94
C ASN A 214 -12.83 2.97 10.64
N THR A 215 -11.58 2.54 10.43
CA THR A 215 -11.07 1.27 10.95
C THR A 215 -10.82 1.27 12.45
N LYS A 216 -10.73 2.45 13.10
CA LYS A 216 -10.52 2.59 14.54
C LYS A 216 -11.84 2.61 15.31
N THR A 217 -12.85 3.31 14.78
CA THR A 217 -14.16 3.42 15.40
C THR A 217 -15.14 2.33 14.93
N ASN A 218 -14.80 1.61 13.85
CA ASN A 218 -15.67 0.63 13.18
C ASN A 218 -16.99 1.22 12.67
N GLN A 219 -16.96 2.49 12.25
CA GLN A 219 -18.12 3.22 11.74
C GLN A 219 -18.00 3.42 10.24
N ALA A 220 -19.13 3.30 9.55
CA ALA A 220 -19.26 3.58 8.13
C ALA A 220 -20.31 4.65 7.85
N LYS A 221 -20.03 5.53 6.88
CA LYS A 221 -20.98 6.47 6.32
C LYS A 221 -20.96 6.36 4.80
N LEU A 222 -22.11 6.06 4.21
CA LEU A 222 -22.27 5.84 2.77
C LEU A 222 -23.23 6.92 2.25
N VAL A 223 -22.82 7.68 1.21
CA VAL A 223 -23.49 8.95 0.89
C VAL A 223 -23.89 9.15 -0.57
N LYS A 224 -23.66 8.15 -1.43
CA LYS A 224 -24.02 8.30 -2.84
C LYS A 224 -24.49 6.99 -3.45
N LYS A 225 -25.73 6.96 -3.91
CA LYS A 225 -26.38 5.78 -4.50
C LYS A 225 -26.20 4.51 -3.67
N SER A 226 -26.29 4.66 -2.36
CA SER A 226 -25.99 3.59 -1.44
C SER A 226 -27.20 2.72 -1.17
N TYR A 227 -26.96 1.41 -1.05
CA TYR A 227 -27.95 0.49 -0.57
C TYR A 227 -27.33 -0.69 0.19
N ILE A 228 -28.12 -1.27 1.06
CA ILE A 228 -27.79 -2.49 1.81
C ILE A 228 -28.81 -3.55 1.43
N LYS A 229 -28.35 -4.71 1.01
CA LYS A 229 -29.14 -5.93 0.93
C LYS A 229 -28.84 -6.79 2.13
N TYR A 230 -29.85 -7.10 2.90
CA TYR A 230 -29.77 -7.99 4.05
C TYR A 230 -30.94 -8.97 3.99
N GLN A 231 -30.61 -10.26 3.88
CA GLN A 231 -31.61 -11.30 3.63
C GLN A 231 -32.53 -10.94 2.45
N ASN A 232 -33.84 -10.80 2.70
CA ASN A 232 -34.88 -10.44 1.72
C ASN A 232 -35.16 -8.95 1.64
N GLN A 233 -34.42 -8.11 2.37
CA GLN A 233 -34.62 -6.66 2.45
C GLN A 233 -33.59 -5.89 1.63
N LEU A 234 -34.07 -4.86 0.94
CA LEU A 234 -33.25 -3.83 0.29
C LEU A 234 -33.50 -2.49 0.96
N ILE A 235 -32.48 -1.96 1.59
CA ILE A 235 -32.49 -0.69 2.33
C ILE A 235 -31.75 0.35 1.50
N GLN A 236 -32.42 1.44 1.16
CA GLN A 236 -31.89 2.56 0.37
C GLN A 236 -32.12 3.87 1.13
N GLY A 237 -31.27 4.87 0.88
CA GLY A 237 -31.39 6.22 1.44
C GLY A 237 -30.27 7.12 0.93
N ASP A 238 -30.39 8.44 1.09
CA ASP A 238 -29.38 9.39 0.67
C ASP A 238 -28.09 9.26 1.50
N SER A 239 -28.24 8.91 2.78
CA SER A 239 -27.11 8.57 3.66
C SER A 239 -27.43 7.37 4.53
N LEU A 240 -26.53 6.42 4.52
CA LEU A 240 -26.59 5.24 5.38
C LEU A 240 -25.42 5.31 6.37
N PHE A 241 -25.70 5.12 7.64
CA PHE A 241 -24.71 5.05 8.70
C PHE A 241 -24.73 3.64 9.33
N TYR A 242 -23.57 3.17 9.72
CA TYR A 242 -23.42 1.87 10.41
C TYR A 242 -22.34 1.99 11.48
N ASP A 243 -22.68 1.60 12.70
CA ASP A 243 -21.74 1.44 13.83
C ASP A 243 -21.67 -0.02 14.21
N ARG A 244 -20.58 -0.67 13.83
CA ARG A 244 -20.40 -2.11 14.06
C ARG A 244 -20.29 -2.48 15.53
N ASN A 245 -19.73 -1.59 16.37
CA ASN A 245 -19.53 -1.88 17.79
C ASN A 245 -20.86 -1.90 18.55
N LYS A 246 -21.83 -1.12 18.08
CA LYS A 246 -23.17 -1.01 18.65
C LYS A 246 -24.21 -1.86 17.92
N GLU A 247 -23.81 -2.52 16.82
CA GLU A 247 -24.74 -3.21 15.90
C GLU A 247 -25.90 -2.30 15.45
N PHE A 248 -25.61 -1.00 15.34
CA PHE A 248 -26.57 0.04 15.04
C PHE A 248 -26.41 0.51 13.60
N SER A 249 -27.55 0.72 12.93
CA SER A 249 -27.57 1.36 11.62
C SER A 249 -28.69 2.41 11.56
N SER A 250 -28.48 3.47 10.79
CA SER A 250 -29.51 4.44 10.50
C SER A 250 -29.45 4.88 9.03
N ALA A 251 -30.59 5.31 8.54
CA ALA A 251 -30.74 5.87 7.20
C ALA A 251 -31.44 7.22 7.28
N THR A 252 -31.04 8.14 6.41
CA THR A 252 -31.62 9.50 6.37
C THR A 252 -31.93 9.93 4.95
N LYS A 253 -33.08 10.58 4.79
CA LYS A 253 -33.66 11.13 3.56
C LYS A 253 -33.91 10.09 2.47
N ASN A 254 -35.09 10.19 1.86
CA ASN A 254 -35.50 9.34 0.76
C ASN A 254 -35.35 7.83 1.06
N ILE A 255 -35.66 7.44 2.31
CA ILE A 255 -35.53 6.05 2.71
C ILE A 255 -36.59 5.22 2.02
N LYS A 256 -36.14 4.08 1.48
CA LYS A 256 -36.99 3.03 0.96
C LYS A 256 -36.48 1.68 1.43
N VAL A 257 -37.29 0.98 2.19
CA VAL A 257 -37.06 -0.43 2.56
C VAL A 257 -38.04 -1.29 1.80
N THR A 258 -37.54 -2.22 1.00
CA THR A 258 -38.34 -3.18 0.24
C THR A 258 -38.11 -4.57 0.79
N ASP A 259 -39.15 -5.24 1.22
CA ASP A 259 -39.14 -6.65 1.65
C ASP A 259 -39.77 -7.51 0.53
N SER A 260 -38.95 -8.41 -0.03
CA SER A 260 -39.38 -9.22 -1.17
C SER A 260 -40.29 -10.40 -0.77
N ILE A 261 -40.22 -10.91 0.46
CA ILE A 261 -41.04 -11.98 0.95
C ILE A 261 -42.44 -11.46 1.32
N ASN A 262 -42.47 -10.39 2.12
CA ASN A 262 -43.75 -9.81 2.58
C ASN A 262 -44.37 -8.86 1.54
N ARG A 263 -43.72 -8.66 0.39
CA ARG A 263 -44.18 -7.75 -0.69
C ARG A 263 -44.51 -6.36 -0.19
N SER A 264 -43.76 -5.89 0.82
CA SER A 264 -44.00 -4.60 1.45
C SER A 264 -42.93 -3.57 1.11
N VAL A 265 -43.33 -2.30 1.15
CA VAL A 265 -42.44 -1.15 0.94
C VAL A 265 -42.72 -0.15 2.05
N LEU A 266 -41.68 0.16 2.81
CA LEU A 266 -41.67 1.26 3.75
C LEU A 266 -40.92 2.45 3.17
N LYS A 267 -41.43 3.66 3.41
CA LYS A 267 -40.78 4.92 3.01
C LYS A 267 -40.76 5.86 4.22
N GLY A 268 -39.75 6.69 4.30
CA GLY A 268 -39.59 7.69 5.37
C GLY A 268 -38.37 8.58 5.16
N ASP A 269 -38.19 9.52 6.05
CA ASP A 269 -37.07 10.45 6.03
C ASP A 269 -35.99 10.12 7.07
N TYR A 270 -36.34 9.31 8.05
CA TYR A 270 -35.42 8.76 9.04
C TYR A 270 -35.86 7.33 9.44
N GLY A 271 -34.86 6.48 9.68
CA GLY A 271 -35.05 5.12 10.21
C GLY A 271 -33.79 4.60 10.85
N GLU A 272 -33.95 3.75 11.87
CA GLU A 272 -32.88 3.06 12.56
C GLU A 272 -33.29 1.63 12.93
#